data_0ca725ddb9566086f9f3b4f0f7a96836
#
_entry.id   0ca725ddb9566086f9f3b4f0f7a96836
#
_cell.length_a   1.000
_cell.length_b   1.000
_cell.length_c   1.000
_cell.angle_alpha   90.00
_cell.angle_beta   90.00
_cell.angle_gamma   90.00
#
_symmetry.space_group_name_H-M   'P 1'
#
loop_
_entity.id
_entity.type
_entity.pdbx_description
1 polymer ?
#
loop_
_entity_poly.entity_id
_entity_poly.type
_entity_poly.pdbx_seq_one_letter_code
_entity_poly.pdbx_strand_id
1 'polypeptide(L)'
;MTTYSNEAVLEALRRVQYRQVPWARRPEVFQYLRDLGMMDIVRQRTVALAPGFHAPVDIAVLTDRGRAEFARLARDERTAQWSAHRVADYVAERVPQAGLEARQ
;
A
#
# COMPACT_ATOMS: atom_id res chain seq x y z
N MET A 1 -12.55 -3.89 -18.99
CA MET A 1 -12.43 -3.36 -17.63
C MET A 1 -11.13 -3.85 -16.99
N THR A 2 -10.36 -2.93 -16.46
CA THR A 2 -9.06 -3.29 -15.90
C THR A 2 -9.19 -3.72 -14.46
N THR A 3 -8.60 -4.88 -14.15
CA THR A 3 -8.56 -5.39 -12.78
C THR A 3 -7.11 -5.31 -12.30
N TYR A 4 -6.94 -4.87 -11.07
CA TYR A 4 -5.62 -4.68 -10.49
C TYR A 4 -5.33 -5.76 -9.45
N SER A 5 -4.07 -6.17 -9.36
CA SER A 5 -3.64 -7.15 -8.37
C SER A 5 -3.71 -6.56 -6.97
N ASN A 6 -3.72 -7.43 -5.97
CA ASN A 6 -3.69 -6.99 -4.57
C ASN A 6 -2.43 -6.17 -4.27
N GLU A 7 -1.32 -6.49 -4.90
CA GLU A 7 -0.09 -5.72 -4.73
C GLU A 7 -0.23 -4.30 -5.28
N ALA A 8 -0.84 -4.16 -6.45
CA ALA A 8 -1.06 -2.85 -7.04
C ALA A 8 -2.04 -2.02 -6.20
N VAL A 9 -3.09 -2.65 -5.69
CA VAL A 9 -4.06 -1.99 -4.83
C VAL A 9 -3.39 -1.54 -3.53
N LEU A 10 -2.62 -2.43 -2.91
CA LEU A 10 -1.93 -2.11 -1.65
C LEU A 10 -0.97 -0.94 -1.84
N GLU A 11 -0.22 -0.94 -2.93
CA GLU A 11 0.74 0.13 -3.19
C GLU A 11 0.02 1.48 -3.38
N ALA A 12 -1.10 1.46 -4.10
CA ALA A 12 -1.88 2.68 -4.31
C ALA A 12 -2.46 3.19 -2.99
N LEU A 13 -3.02 2.31 -2.17
CA LEU A 13 -3.57 2.70 -0.87
C LEU A 13 -2.47 3.21 0.06
N ARG A 14 -1.31 2.56 0.04
CA ARG A 14 -0.16 2.99 0.85
C ARG A 14 0.28 4.39 0.46
N ARG A 15 0.32 4.68 -0.83
CA ARG A 15 0.73 5.99 -1.31
C ARG A 15 -0.17 7.09 -0.77
N VAL A 16 -1.48 6.86 -0.78
CA VAL A 16 -2.43 7.85 -0.28
C VAL A 16 -2.41 7.92 1.25
N GLN A 17 -2.14 6.80 1.92
CA GLN A 17 -2.06 6.77 3.39
C GLN A 17 -0.92 7.64 3.91
N TYR A 18 0.20 7.67 3.22
CA TYR A 18 1.41 8.34 3.71
C TYR A 18 1.82 9.57 2.95
N ARG A 19 1.18 9.88 1.83
CA ARG A 19 1.53 11.03 1.01
C ARG A 19 0.27 11.71 0.50
N GLN A 20 0.39 13.00 0.24
CA GLN A 20 -0.67 13.73 -0.45
C GLN A 20 -0.46 13.57 -1.95
N VAL A 21 -1.46 13.03 -2.63
CA VAL A 21 -1.41 12.82 -4.07
C VAL A 21 -2.45 13.71 -4.72
N PRO A 22 -2.04 14.70 -5.51
CA PRO A 22 -3.01 15.53 -6.24
C PRO A 22 -3.82 14.66 -7.19
N TRP A 23 -5.12 14.84 -7.20
CA TRP A 23 -5.99 14.02 -8.03
C TRP A 23 -5.67 14.14 -9.51
N ALA A 24 -5.22 15.32 -9.94
CA ALA A 24 -4.86 15.56 -11.33
C ALA A 24 -3.67 14.72 -11.80
N ARG A 25 -2.87 14.25 -10.87
CA ARG A 25 -1.67 13.44 -11.18
C ARG A 25 -1.82 11.99 -10.73
N ARG A 26 -3.04 11.56 -10.54
CA ARG A 26 -3.28 10.21 -10.04
C ARG A 26 -2.90 9.13 -11.06
N PRO A 27 -2.39 7.98 -10.59
CA PRO A 27 -2.31 6.78 -11.42
C PRO A 27 -3.72 6.27 -11.76
N GLU A 28 -3.82 5.50 -12.82
CA GLU A 28 -5.12 4.96 -13.25
C GLU A 28 -5.80 4.11 -12.16
N VAL A 29 -5.02 3.42 -11.36
CA VAL A 29 -5.56 2.55 -10.31
C VAL A 29 -6.38 3.34 -9.29
N PHE A 30 -6.12 4.63 -9.14
CA PHE A 30 -6.88 5.47 -8.20
C PHE A 30 -8.34 5.60 -8.61
N GLN A 31 -8.62 5.70 -9.92
CA GLN A 31 -10.00 5.75 -10.37
C GLN A 31 -10.72 4.44 -10.09
N TYR A 32 -10.05 3.33 -10.29
CA TYR A 32 -10.59 2.02 -9.96
C TYR A 32 -10.93 1.94 -8.45
N LEU A 33 -10.04 2.39 -7.59
CA LEU A 33 -10.28 2.37 -6.15
C LEU A 33 -11.39 3.33 -5.73
N ARG A 34 -11.51 4.46 -6.40
CA ARG A 34 -12.59 5.39 -6.14
C ARG A 34 -13.95 4.76 -6.51
N ASP A 35 -13.98 4.08 -7.63
CA ASP A 35 -15.20 3.39 -8.08
C ASP A 35 -15.63 2.29 -7.09
N LEU A 36 -14.66 1.70 -6.40
CA LEU A 36 -14.93 0.69 -5.38
C LEU A 36 -15.26 1.29 -4.01
N GLY A 37 -15.25 2.61 -3.89
CA GLY A 37 -15.56 3.27 -2.63
C GLY A 37 -14.41 3.27 -1.63
N MET A 38 -13.19 2.98 -2.08
CA MET A 38 -12.01 2.94 -1.20
C MET A 38 -11.24 4.25 -1.18
N MET A 39 -11.50 5.13 -2.12
CA MET A 39 -10.78 6.38 -2.28
C MET A 39 -11.78 7.48 -2.64
N ASP A 40 -11.50 8.69 -2.19
CA ASP A 40 -12.34 9.84 -2.48
C ASP A 40 -11.45 11.05 -2.77
N ILE A 41 -12.07 12.16 -3.09
CA ILE A 41 -11.37 13.38 -3.43
C ILE A 41 -11.78 14.45 -2.43
N VAL A 42 -10.78 15.14 -1.88
CA VAL A 42 -11.03 16.27 -0.98
C VAL A 42 -10.32 17.48 -1.56
N ARG A 43 -11.03 18.61 -1.59
CA ARG A 43 -10.42 19.86 -2.01
C ARG A 43 -9.72 20.47 -0.82
N GLN A 44 -8.44 20.73 -0.97
CA GLN A 44 -7.62 21.26 0.09
C GLN A 44 -6.93 22.53 -0.38
N ARG A 45 -6.91 23.53 0.50
CA ARG A 45 -6.13 24.73 0.23
C ARG A 45 -4.68 24.46 0.56
N THR A 46 -3.81 24.72 -0.40
CA THR A 46 -2.39 24.65 -0.15
C THR A 46 -1.92 25.98 0.38
N VAL A 47 -1.05 25.93 1.38
CA VAL A 47 -0.38 27.13 1.85
C VAL A 47 0.72 27.43 0.84
N ALA A 48 0.52 28.46 0.04
CA ALA A 48 1.52 28.83 -0.95
C ALA A 48 2.69 29.51 -0.26
N LEU A 49 3.90 29.22 -0.75
CA LEU A 49 5.08 29.90 -0.27
C LEU A 49 5.09 31.34 -0.69
N ALA A 50 4.42 31.69 -1.79
CA ALA A 50 4.30 33.06 -2.25
C ALA A 50 3.05 33.71 -1.65
N PRO A 51 3.16 34.90 -1.06
CA PRO A 51 2.00 35.56 -0.48
C PRO A 51 0.90 35.80 -1.50
N GLY A 52 -0.32 35.53 -1.10
CA GLY A 52 -1.51 35.84 -1.89
C GLY A 52 -1.91 34.83 -2.93
N PHE A 53 -1.21 33.73 -3.07
CA PHE A 53 -1.57 32.72 -4.06
C PHE A 53 -1.93 31.40 -3.38
N HIS A 54 -3.23 31.12 -3.34
CA HIS A 54 -3.75 29.88 -2.73
C HIS A 54 -4.72 29.22 -3.70
N ALA A 55 -4.20 28.37 -4.57
CA ALA A 55 -5.05 27.58 -5.44
C ALA A 55 -5.52 26.33 -4.70
N PRO A 56 -6.82 26.07 -4.64
CA PRO A 56 -7.28 24.81 -4.05
C PRO A 56 -6.85 23.65 -4.93
N VAL A 57 -6.46 22.55 -4.29
CA VAL A 57 -6.00 21.35 -4.98
C VAL A 57 -6.87 20.19 -4.55
N ASP A 58 -7.33 19.41 -5.51
CA ASP A 58 -8.05 18.17 -5.22
C ASP A 58 -7.05 17.10 -4.89
N ILE A 59 -7.20 16.45 -3.75
CA ILE A 59 -6.26 15.49 -3.22
C ILE A 59 -7.00 14.17 -2.98
N ALA A 60 -6.34 13.06 -3.33
CA ALA A 60 -6.86 11.73 -3.05
C ALA A 60 -6.79 11.45 -1.54
N VAL A 61 -7.85 10.89 -0.99
CA VAL A 61 -7.89 10.46 0.41
C VAL A 61 -8.51 9.08 0.47
N LEU A 62 -8.16 8.32 1.50
CA LEU A 62 -8.79 7.03 1.73
C LEU A 62 -10.12 7.23 2.46
N THR A 63 -11.13 6.47 2.03
CA THR A 63 -12.37 6.34 2.78
C THR A 63 -12.15 5.38 3.95
N ASP A 64 -13.15 5.23 4.82
CA ASP A 64 -13.08 4.22 5.88
C ASP A 64 -12.89 2.83 5.29
N ARG A 65 -13.57 2.55 4.19
CA ARG A 65 -13.42 1.28 3.47
C ARG A 65 -12.00 1.13 2.93
N GLY A 66 -11.43 2.21 2.40
CA GLY A 66 -10.05 2.17 1.89
C GLY A 66 -9.04 1.93 2.99
N ARG A 67 -9.23 2.55 4.15
CA ARG A 67 -8.35 2.34 5.29
C ARG A 67 -8.44 0.91 5.81
N ALA A 68 -9.65 0.35 5.86
CA ALA A 68 -9.85 -1.03 6.29
C ALA A 68 -9.18 -2.00 5.32
N GLU A 69 -9.33 -1.76 4.02
CA GLU A 69 -8.71 -2.61 3.01
C GLU A 69 -7.18 -2.50 3.05
N PHE A 70 -6.66 -1.29 3.25
CA PHE A 70 -5.22 -1.11 3.41
C PHE A 70 -4.69 -1.93 4.58
N ALA A 71 -5.38 -1.87 5.72
CA ALA A 71 -4.96 -2.62 6.90
C ALA A 71 -4.98 -4.12 6.64
N ARG A 72 -6.02 -4.60 5.95
CA ARG A 72 -6.15 -6.02 5.63
C ARG A 72 -5.02 -6.49 4.71
N LEU A 73 -4.80 -5.77 3.62
CA LEU A 73 -3.78 -6.14 2.64
C LEU A 73 -2.38 -6.03 3.23
N ALA A 74 -2.12 -5.00 4.02
CA ALA A 74 -0.82 -4.84 4.67
C ALA A 74 -0.55 -5.95 5.67
N ARG A 75 -1.59 -6.41 6.38
CA ARG A 75 -1.46 -7.53 7.30
C ARG A 75 -1.16 -8.82 6.53
N ASP A 76 -1.87 -9.06 5.44
CA ASP A 76 -1.65 -10.25 4.62
C ASP A 76 -0.24 -10.25 4.04
N GLU A 77 0.24 -9.12 3.60
CA GLU A 77 1.60 -9.00 3.07
C GLU A 77 2.62 -9.33 4.15
N ARG A 78 2.46 -8.77 5.35
CA ARG A 78 3.38 -9.03 6.46
C ARG A 78 3.35 -10.51 6.86
N THR A 79 2.17 -11.10 6.87
CA THR A 79 2.03 -12.51 7.21
C THR A 79 2.74 -13.39 6.19
N ALA A 80 2.57 -13.09 4.90
CA ALA A 80 3.24 -13.85 3.85
C ALA A 80 4.75 -13.72 3.94
N GLN A 81 5.25 -12.51 4.16
CA GLN A 81 6.68 -12.28 4.30
C GLN A 81 7.23 -12.97 5.54
N TRP A 82 6.51 -12.89 6.64
CA TRP A 82 6.91 -13.54 7.89
C TRP A 82 6.99 -15.04 7.72
N SER A 83 5.98 -15.64 7.09
CA SER A 83 5.97 -17.09 6.87
C SER A 83 7.11 -17.53 5.96
N ALA A 84 7.36 -16.80 4.89
CA ALA A 84 8.45 -17.11 3.98
C ALA A 84 9.81 -17.01 4.69
N HIS A 85 9.97 -15.96 5.51
CA HIS A 85 11.21 -15.76 6.24
C HIS A 85 11.44 -16.89 7.24
N ARG A 86 10.41 -17.30 7.95
CA ARG A 86 10.52 -18.40 8.92
C ARG A 86 10.91 -19.71 8.24
N VAL A 87 10.34 -19.98 7.09
CA VAL A 87 10.69 -21.21 6.34
C VAL A 87 12.15 -21.16 5.92
N ALA A 88 12.61 -20.00 5.44
CA ALA A 88 13.99 -19.84 5.02
C ALA A 88 14.94 -20.04 6.20
N ASP A 89 14.62 -19.46 7.36
CA ASP A 89 15.44 -19.64 8.56
C ASP A 89 15.50 -21.10 9.00
N TYR A 90 14.36 -21.76 8.96
CA TYR A 90 14.28 -23.14 9.34
C TYR A 90 15.15 -24.01 8.43
N VAL A 91 15.09 -23.79 7.14
CA VAL A 91 15.90 -24.55 6.19
C VAL A 91 17.38 -24.24 6.39
N ALA A 92 17.73 -23.00 6.63
CA ALA A 92 19.11 -22.60 6.85
C ALA A 92 19.71 -23.28 8.09
N GLU A 93 18.92 -23.45 9.13
CA GLU A 93 19.37 -24.14 10.32
C GLU A 93 19.52 -25.61 10.10
N ARG A 94 18.63 -26.22 9.33
CA ARG A 94 18.61 -27.64 9.14
C ARG A 94 19.61 -28.16 8.15
N VAL A 95 19.81 -27.44 7.06
CA VAL A 95 20.66 -27.94 5.98
C VAL A 95 22.09 -28.17 6.43
N PRO A 96 22.74 -27.24 7.14
CA PRO A 96 24.10 -27.53 7.63
C PRO A 96 24.15 -28.71 8.59
N GLN A 97 23.16 -28.81 9.42
CA GLN A 97 23.10 -29.88 10.39
C GLN A 97 22.83 -31.24 9.74
N ALA A 98 22.03 -31.23 8.70
CA ALA A 98 21.75 -32.46 7.98
C ALA A 98 23.00 -33.00 7.32
N GLY A 99 23.84 -32.12 6.87
CA GLY A 99 25.12 -32.55 6.32
C GLY A 99 26.05 -33.05 7.38
N LEU A 100 25.81 -32.71 8.57
CA LEU A 100 26.56 -33.15 9.70
C LEU A 100 25.90 -34.25 10.39
N GLU A 101 24.60 -34.23 10.44
CA GLU A 101 23.84 -34.88 11.19
C GLU A 101 23.37 -35.75 10.83
N ALA A 102 23.95 -35.88 10.68
CA ALA A 102 23.50 -36.15 10.48
C ALA A 102 23.23 -35.94 11.22
N ARG A 103 23.20 -35.76 11.66
CA ARG A 103 22.98 -35.23 12.23
C ARG A 103 22.25 -35.02 12.42
N GLN A 104 21.87 -35.18 12.59
CA GLN A 104 21.21 -34.85 12.83
C GLN A 104 20.58 -34.99 12.81
#